data_6c81a423f2a558990712f84ed59c57ae
#
_entry.id   6c81a423f2a558990712f84ed59c57ae
#
_cell.length_a   1.000
_cell.length_b   1.000
_cell.length_c   1.000
_cell.angle_alpha   90.00
_cell.angle_beta   90.00
_cell.angle_gamma   90.00
#
_symmetry.space_group_name_H-M   'P 1'
#
loop_
_entity.id
_entity.type
_entity.pdbx_description
1 polymer ?
#
loop_
_entity_poly.entity_id
_entity_poly.type
_entity_poly.pdbx_seq_one_letter_code
_entity_poly.pdbx_strand_id
1 'polypeptide(L)'
;MAKKVGMEFAFFEFLRSFYVDNRGIIRNRYREITKKYLDYNDKEKNPNAFLRTPQFEALEMYVFVKEFMNNQQMYQMFDDWSKRNGVFSDRRFCDEAGQMTLYDVYSPKQYHDYFLQIKKYAEDYPNYIFALTMGLGKTILMATCIFYEFLLASKWPRDDKYCHNALVFAPDKTVLQSLKEIVTFDKSKVVPPEYIGVLDANIKVYFLEDSGTTLNTLDGSKYNIIISNTQKIILKAQHKEKSSVDKLFSDQVPGQSVLDDVLGILQEISNNDDLMSNQRFEKLTRLSQMGIYVDEAH
;
A
#
# COMPACT_ATOMS: atom_id res chain seq x y z
N MET A 1 12.50 -26.95 22.58
CA MET A 1 12.82 -26.60 21.19
C MET A 1 12.09 -25.33 20.84
N ALA A 2 12.81 -24.23 20.55
CA ALA A 2 12.20 -22.99 20.09
C ALA A 2 11.50 -23.25 18.76
N LYS A 3 10.25 -22.82 18.61
CA LYS A 3 9.53 -22.88 17.34
C LYS A 3 10.35 -22.11 16.29
N LYS A 4 10.75 -22.75 15.20
CA LYS A 4 11.42 -22.07 14.08
C LYS A 4 10.47 -21.01 13.53
N VAL A 5 10.88 -19.77 13.58
CA VAL A 5 10.14 -18.64 13.00
C VAL A 5 10.12 -18.84 11.47
N GLY A 6 8.98 -18.58 10.82
CA GLY A 6 8.90 -18.66 9.35
C GLY A 6 9.83 -17.64 8.68
N MET A 7 10.32 -17.96 7.50
CA MET A 7 11.26 -17.12 6.74
C MET A 7 10.66 -15.73 6.43
N GLU A 8 9.36 -15.67 6.13
CA GLU A 8 8.61 -14.43 5.91
C GLU A 8 8.68 -13.49 7.10
N PHE A 9 8.51 -14.04 8.29
CA PHE A 9 8.57 -13.27 9.53
C PHE A 9 9.99 -12.82 9.83
N ALA A 10 10.98 -13.68 9.58
CA ALA A 10 12.39 -13.33 9.75
C ALA A 10 12.82 -12.19 8.82
N PHE A 11 12.37 -12.17 7.57
CA PHE A 11 12.68 -11.08 6.64
C PHE A 11 12.03 -9.76 7.06
N PHE A 12 10.78 -9.78 7.51
CA PHE A 12 10.11 -8.59 8.00
C PHE A 12 10.81 -8.01 9.25
N GLU A 13 11.13 -8.86 10.22
CA GLU A 13 11.87 -8.44 11.42
C GLU A 13 13.26 -7.88 11.07
N PHE A 14 13.94 -8.48 10.09
CA PHE A 14 15.19 -7.97 9.58
C PHE A 14 15.03 -6.56 8.97
N LEU A 15 14.05 -6.34 8.10
CA LEU A 15 13.81 -5.03 7.50
C LEU A 15 13.51 -3.97 8.55
N ARG A 16 12.71 -4.35 9.56
CA ARG A 16 12.38 -3.47 10.68
C ARG A 16 13.62 -3.12 11.49
N SER A 17 14.42 -4.11 11.89
CA SER A 17 15.66 -3.89 12.64
C SER A 17 16.66 -3.07 11.83
N PHE A 18 16.85 -3.40 10.55
CA PHE A 18 17.70 -2.64 9.65
C PHE A 18 17.32 -1.15 9.59
N TYR A 19 16.01 -0.87 9.51
CA TYR A 19 15.53 0.52 9.53
C TYR A 19 15.80 1.19 10.88
N VAL A 20 15.47 0.54 11.98
CA VAL A 20 15.61 1.10 13.35
C VAL A 20 17.08 1.41 13.64
N ASP A 21 17.98 0.47 13.37
CA ASP A 21 19.42 0.59 13.64
C ASP A 21 20.06 1.69 12.78
N ASN A 22 19.55 1.92 11.59
CA ASN A 22 20.08 2.89 10.63
C ASN A 22 19.20 4.13 10.45
N ARG A 23 18.18 4.32 11.29
CA ARG A 23 17.13 5.36 11.15
C ARG A 23 17.70 6.75 10.87
N GLY A 24 18.75 7.15 11.59
CA GLY A 24 19.37 8.47 11.41
C GLY A 24 20.00 8.65 10.03
N ILE A 25 20.77 7.66 9.56
CA ILE A 25 21.42 7.69 8.25
C ILE A 25 20.36 7.64 7.14
N ILE A 26 19.35 6.78 7.28
CA ILE A 26 18.26 6.63 6.31
C ILE A 26 17.46 7.92 6.19
N ARG A 27 17.02 8.49 7.32
CA ARG A 27 16.24 9.74 7.36
C ARG A 27 17.03 10.91 6.75
N ASN A 28 18.34 10.97 6.91
CA ASN A 28 19.14 12.02 6.30
C ASN A 28 19.12 11.99 4.77
N ARG A 29 18.81 10.84 4.15
CA ARG A 29 18.71 10.69 2.69
C ARG A 29 17.34 11.05 2.13
N TYR A 30 16.33 11.19 2.99
CA TYR A 30 15.00 11.56 2.54
C TYR A 30 14.95 12.99 2.02
N ARG A 31 13.98 13.25 1.17
CA ARG A 31 13.61 14.60 0.73
C ARG A 31 13.18 15.45 1.92
N GLU A 32 13.38 16.74 1.84
CA GLU A 32 13.06 17.66 2.94
C GLU A 32 11.58 17.60 3.36
N ILE A 33 10.68 17.47 2.40
CA ILE A 33 9.24 17.30 2.67
C ILE A 33 8.98 16.03 3.48
N THR A 34 9.62 14.94 3.12
CA THR A 34 9.49 13.65 3.83
C THR A 34 10.01 13.76 5.25
N LYS A 35 11.16 14.40 5.47
CA LYS A 35 11.68 14.65 6.81
C LYS A 35 10.69 15.42 7.65
N LYS A 36 10.20 16.55 7.15
CA LYS A 36 9.20 17.37 7.85
C LYS A 36 7.91 16.62 8.13
N TYR A 37 7.45 15.81 7.16
CA TYR A 37 6.25 15.00 7.31
C TYR A 37 6.41 13.95 8.42
N LEU A 38 7.54 13.26 8.46
CA LEU A 38 7.85 12.31 9.51
C LEU A 38 8.04 13.01 10.87
N ASP A 39 8.82 14.10 10.92
CA ASP A 39 9.07 14.84 12.17
C ASP A 39 7.77 15.42 12.76
N TYR A 40 6.82 15.83 11.94
CA TYR A 40 5.51 16.31 12.38
C TYR A 40 4.68 15.20 13.06
N ASN A 41 4.82 13.97 12.60
CA ASN A 41 4.10 12.79 13.11
C ASN A 41 4.88 12.00 14.19
N ASP A 42 6.11 12.38 14.46
CA ASP A 42 7.00 11.73 15.43
C ASP A 42 6.87 12.37 16.81
N LYS A 43 6.43 11.60 17.82
CA LYS A 43 6.29 12.10 19.19
C LYS A 43 7.61 12.51 19.82
N GLU A 44 8.74 12.01 19.35
CA GLU A 44 10.06 12.41 19.80
C GLU A 44 10.43 13.84 19.33
N LYS A 45 9.90 14.25 18.17
CA LYS A 45 10.13 15.57 17.56
C LYS A 45 8.99 16.55 17.85
N ASN A 46 7.77 16.04 17.84
CA ASN A 46 6.55 16.79 18.08
C ASN A 46 5.72 16.11 19.18
N PRO A 47 5.79 16.57 20.44
CA PRO A 47 5.03 15.97 21.55
C PRO A 47 3.51 15.94 21.31
N ASN A 48 3.00 16.81 20.42
CA ASN A 48 1.58 16.89 20.06
C ASN A 48 1.23 16.00 18.85
N ALA A 49 2.16 15.19 18.34
CA ALA A 49 1.90 14.30 17.22
C ALA A 49 0.68 13.42 17.49
N PHE A 50 -0.21 13.37 16.49
CA PHE A 50 -1.51 12.71 16.62
C PHE A 50 -1.42 11.18 16.53
N LEU A 51 -0.51 10.66 15.69
CA LEU A 51 -0.40 9.22 15.46
C LEU A 51 0.02 8.48 16.74
N ARG A 52 -0.56 7.31 16.94
CA ARG A 52 -0.09 6.37 17.95
C ARG A 52 1.20 5.72 17.50
N THR A 53 2.04 5.24 18.41
CA THR A 53 3.33 4.62 18.10
C THR A 53 3.25 3.55 16.99
N PRO A 54 2.33 2.57 17.04
CA PRO A 54 2.24 1.57 15.95
C PRO A 54 1.84 2.16 14.60
N GLN A 55 1.02 3.22 14.57
CA GLN A 55 0.67 3.91 13.33
C GLN A 55 1.88 4.66 12.75
N PHE A 56 2.64 5.32 13.62
CA PHE A 56 3.83 6.04 13.22
C PHE A 56 4.92 5.07 12.72
N GLU A 57 5.18 3.96 13.41
CA GLU A 57 6.10 2.92 12.95
C GLU A 57 5.69 2.37 11.57
N ALA A 58 4.40 2.13 11.35
CA ALA A 58 3.90 1.70 10.05
C ALA A 58 4.11 2.76 8.96
N LEU A 59 3.88 4.05 9.27
CA LEU A 59 4.17 5.16 8.36
C LEU A 59 5.67 5.23 8.04
N GLU A 60 6.54 5.08 9.03
CA GLU A 60 7.99 5.06 8.80
C GLU A 60 8.42 3.93 7.88
N MET A 61 7.89 2.72 8.09
CA MET A 61 8.17 1.57 7.22
C MET A 61 7.62 1.79 5.81
N TYR A 62 6.45 2.40 5.66
CA TYR A 62 5.90 2.77 4.36
C TYR A 62 6.83 3.73 3.61
N VAL A 63 7.27 4.79 4.27
CA VAL A 63 8.20 5.78 3.70
C VAL A 63 9.56 5.14 3.39
N PHE A 64 10.06 4.28 4.27
CA PHE A 64 11.31 3.55 4.08
C PHE A 64 11.28 2.71 2.79
N VAL A 65 10.25 1.92 2.62
CA VAL A 65 10.10 1.11 1.40
C VAL A 65 9.92 2.00 0.17
N LYS A 66 9.15 3.08 0.30
CA LYS A 66 8.82 3.97 -0.81
C LYS A 66 10.02 4.79 -1.29
N GLU A 67 10.74 5.46 -0.39
CA GLU A 67 11.84 6.35 -0.76
C GLU A 67 13.21 5.67 -0.72
N PHE A 68 13.56 5.05 0.41
CA PHE A 68 14.90 4.51 0.58
C PHE A 68 15.13 3.23 -0.22
N MET A 69 14.15 2.31 -0.20
CA MET A 69 14.18 1.08 -1.00
C MET A 69 13.67 1.29 -2.42
N ASN A 70 13.45 2.56 -2.83
CA ASN A 70 13.04 2.93 -4.18
C ASN A 70 11.77 2.26 -4.69
N ASN A 71 10.82 1.99 -3.78
CA ASN A 71 9.56 1.31 -4.08
C ASN A 71 9.74 -0.07 -4.76
N GLN A 72 10.82 -0.78 -4.42
CA GLN A 72 11.09 -2.11 -4.94
C GLN A 72 10.00 -3.10 -4.54
N GLN A 73 9.79 -4.10 -5.37
CA GLN A 73 8.92 -5.22 -5.03
C GLN A 73 9.53 -6.08 -3.91
N MET A 74 8.67 -6.69 -3.10
CA MET A 74 9.09 -7.45 -1.92
C MET A 74 10.06 -8.58 -2.28
N TYR A 75 9.85 -9.29 -3.39
CA TYR A 75 10.76 -10.37 -3.80
C TYR A 75 12.14 -9.86 -4.22
N GLN A 76 12.22 -8.65 -4.77
CA GLN A 76 13.50 -8.02 -5.13
C GLN A 76 14.27 -7.62 -3.86
N MET A 77 13.59 -7.01 -2.89
CA MET A 77 14.20 -6.69 -1.59
C MET A 77 14.67 -7.96 -0.87
N PHE A 78 13.89 -9.03 -0.93
CA PHE A 78 14.28 -10.33 -0.36
C PHE A 78 15.51 -10.93 -1.06
N ASP A 79 15.56 -10.86 -2.38
CA ASP A 79 16.70 -11.37 -3.18
C ASP A 79 17.98 -10.57 -2.87
N ASP A 80 17.89 -9.24 -2.83
CA ASP A 80 19.01 -8.38 -2.46
C ASP A 80 19.51 -8.65 -1.04
N TRP A 81 18.58 -8.82 -0.10
CA TRP A 81 18.92 -9.19 1.28
C TRP A 81 19.62 -10.56 1.33
N SER A 82 19.05 -11.59 0.71
CA SER A 82 19.58 -12.96 0.75
C SER A 82 20.97 -13.09 0.10
N LYS A 83 21.26 -12.23 -0.89
CA LYS A 83 22.53 -12.20 -1.63
C LYS A 83 23.50 -11.14 -1.13
N ARG A 84 23.10 -10.36 -0.12
CA ARG A 84 23.87 -9.20 0.36
C ARG A 84 24.20 -8.21 -0.75
N ASN A 85 23.22 -7.88 -1.56
CA ASN A 85 23.36 -6.90 -2.65
C ASN A 85 22.82 -5.53 -2.23
N GLY A 86 23.10 -4.52 -3.07
CA GLY A 86 22.54 -3.18 -2.95
C GLY A 86 22.83 -2.55 -1.59
N VAL A 87 21.80 -2.03 -0.94
CA VAL A 87 21.92 -1.38 0.38
C VAL A 87 22.36 -2.34 1.49
N PHE A 88 22.07 -3.63 1.35
CA PHE A 88 22.43 -4.65 2.32
C PHE A 88 23.90 -5.10 2.27
N SER A 89 24.66 -4.64 1.27
CA SER A 89 26.12 -4.80 1.17
C SER A 89 26.89 -3.54 1.55
N ASP A 90 26.21 -2.42 1.74
CA ASP A 90 26.85 -1.13 2.01
C ASP A 90 27.33 -1.08 3.46
N ARG A 91 28.66 -0.98 3.64
CA ARG A 91 29.33 -0.95 4.95
C ARG A 91 28.82 0.14 5.89
N ARG A 92 28.19 1.19 5.37
CA ARG A 92 27.59 2.26 6.17
C ARG A 92 26.37 1.81 6.98
N PHE A 93 25.75 0.71 6.57
CA PHE A 93 24.59 0.11 7.21
C PHE A 93 24.89 -1.25 7.85
N CYS A 94 26.12 -1.75 7.72
CA CYS A 94 26.53 -3.02 8.27
C CYS A 94 27.39 -2.76 9.52
N ASP A 95 26.88 -3.13 10.67
CA ASP A 95 27.73 -3.26 11.87
C ASP A 95 28.72 -4.41 11.67
N GLU A 96 29.97 -4.21 12.09
CA GLU A 96 31.03 -5.22 11.98
C GLU A 96 30.70 -6.53 12.71
N ALA A 97 29.79 -6.51 13.66
CA ALA A 97 29.46 -7.65 14.53
C ALA A 97 28.06 -8.25 14.33
N GLY A 98 27.11 -7.54 13.69
CA GLY A 98 25.70 -7.81 13.99
C GLY A 98 24.93 -8.64 12.99
N GLN A 99 25.39 -8.82 11.79
CA GLN A 99 24.52 -9.34 10.72
C GLN A 99 24.68 -10.83 10.40
N MET A 100 25.49 -11.54 11.15
CA MET A 100 25.70 -12.96 10.90
C MET A 100 24.57 -13.86 11.37
N THR A 101 23.73 -13.42 12.30
CA THR A 101 22.89 -14.31 13.09
C THR A 101 21.67 -14.89 12.37
N LEU A 102 21.12 -14.22 11.36
CA LEU A 102 19.96 -14.76 10.59
C LEU A 102 20.38 -15.59 9.38
N TYR A 103 21.51 -15.29 8.78
CA TYR A 103 22.04 -16.01 7.62
C TYR A 103 22.47 -17.46 7.94
N ASP A 104 22.84 -17.71 9.19
CA ASP A 104 23.28 -19.05 9.61
C ASP A 104 22.13 -20.00 9.96
N VAL A 105 20.90 -19.49 10.05
CA VAL A 105 19.73 -20.26 10.48
C VAL A 105 19.04 -21.02 9.33
N TYR A 106 19.14 -20.48 8.09
CA TYR A 106 18.45 -21.02 6.93
C TYR A 106 19.43 -21.51 5.86
N SER A 107 19.17 -22.66 5.29
CA SER A 107 19.97 -23.18 4.18
C SER A 107 19.73 -22.40 2.88
N PRO A 108 20.69 -22.40 1.92
CA PRO A 108 20.50 -21.80 0.60
C PRO A 108 19.25 -22.29 -0.13
N LYS A 109 18.89 -23.58 0.07
CA LYS A 109 17.67 -24.16 -0.49
C LYS A 109 16.41 -23.49 0.08
N GLN A 110 16.34 -23.25 1.39
CA GLN A 110 15.19 -22.60 2.03
C GLN A 110 15.02 -21.16 1.53
N TYR A 111 16.12 -20.42 1.34
CA TYR A 111 16.08 -19.10 0.72
C TYR A 111 15.53 -19.16 -0.70
N HIS A 112 16.00 -20.09 -1.49
CA HIS A 112 15.57 -20.26 -2.88
C HIS A 112 14.08 -20.64 -2.96
N ASP A 113 13.64 -21.59 -2.17
CA ASP A 113 12.24 -22.05 -2.14
C ASP A 113 11.30 -20.90 -1.73
N TYR A 114 11.69 -20.09 -0.73
CA TYR A 114 10.91 -18.94 -0.29
C TYR A 114 10.91 -17.81 -1.33
N PHE A 115 12.05 -17.55 -1.98
CA PHE A 115 12.13 -16.60 -3.10
C PHE A 115 11.15 -16.97 -4.22
N LEU A 116 11.12 -18.23 -4.62
CA LEU A 116 10.18 -18.72 -5.65
C LEU A 116 8.72 -18.55 -5.20
N GLN A 117 8.43 -18.79 -3.92
CA GLN A 117 7.11 -18.60 -3.36
C GLN A 117 6.68 -17.13 -3.42
N ILE A 118 7.51 -16.19 -2.95
CA ILE A 118 7.19 -14.75 -3.02
C ILE A 118 7.03 -14.31 -4.48
N LYS A 119 7.95 -14.74 -5.35
CA LYS A 119 7.94 -14.37 -6.76
C LYS A 119 6.72 -14.88 -7.50
N LYS A 120 6.17 -16.03 -7.10
CA LYS A 120 4.94 -16.58 -7.69
C LYS A 120 3.73 -15.65 -7.50
N TYR A 121 3.70 -14.89 -6.40
CA TYR A 121 2.64 -13.94 -6.07
C TYR A 121 3.04 -12.48 -6.32
N ALA A 122 4.15 -12.26 -7.03
CA ALA A 122 4.56 -10.91 -7.40
C ALA A 122 3.75 -10.42 -8.60
N GLU A 123 3.25 -9.21 -8.47
CA GLU A 123 2.58 -8.48 -9.55
C GLU A 123 3.56 -7.55 -10.26
N ASP A 124 3.14 -6.93 -11.36
CA ASP A 124 3.96 -5.94 -12.09
C ASP A 124 4.12 -4.61 -11.32
N TYR A 125 3.52 -4.51 -10.15
CA TYR A 125 3.55 -3.33 -9.27
C TYR A 125 3.93 -3.73 -7.83
N PRO A 126 4.51 -2.80 -7.04
CA PRO A 126 4.78 -3.04 -5.63
C PRO A 126 3.48 -3.19 -4.82
N ASN A 127 3.44 -4.20 -3.96
CA ASN A 127 2.32 -4.42 -3.05
C ASN A 127 2.82 -4.70 -1.63
N TYR A 128 2.12 -4.18 -0.62
CA TYR A 128 2.49 -4.28 0.78
C TYR A 128 1.27 -4.48 1.65
N ILE A 129 1.40 -5.30 2.68
CA ILE A 129 0.36 -5.53 3.69
C ILE A 129 0.84 -5.00 5.03
N PHE A 130 0.07 -4.12 5.65
CA PHE A 130 0.31 -3.59 6.99
C PHE A 130 -0.66 -4.24 7.97
N ALA A 131 -0.18 -5.19 8.77
CA ALA A 131 -0.98 -5.85 9.79
C ALA A 131 -0.99 -5.04 11.09
N LEU A 132 -2.08 -4.35 11.36
CA LEU A 132 -2.34 -3.61 12.60
C LEU A 132 -3.52 -4.24 13.33
N THR A 133 -3.44 -4.28 14.67
CA THR A 133 -4.55 -4.77 15.49
C THR A 133 -5.80 -3.90 15.35
N MET A 134 -6.96 -4.47 15.64
CA MET A 134 -8.24 -3.74 15.63
C MET A 134 -8.20 -2.53 16.56
N GLY A 135 -8.89 -1.45 16.17
CA GLY A 135 -8.98 -0.22 16.99
C GLY A 135 -7.72 0.67 16.96
N LEU A 136 -6.67 0.33 16.20
CA LEU A 136 -5.49 1.19 16.05
C LEU A 136 -5.65 2.31 15.02
N GLY A 137 -6.84 2.48 14.42
CA GLY A 137 -7.08 3.54 13.43
C GLY A 137 -6.39 3.30 12.10
N LYS A 138 -6.59 2.13 11.50
CA LYS A 138 -6.09 1.75 10.18
C LYS A 138 -6.49 2.77 9.10
N THR A 139 -7.75 3.22 9.13
CA THR A 139 -8.30 4.21 8.21
C THR A 139 -7.53 5.55 8.25
N ILE A 140 -7.16 5.98 9.47
CA ILE A 140 -6.36 7.21 9.65
C ILE A 140 -4.94 7.02 9.10
N LEU A 141 -4.31 5.86 9.33
CA LEU A 141 -3.01 5.56 8.74
C LEU A 141 -3.08 5.56 7.21
N MET A 142 -4.11 4.94 6.65
CA MET A 142 -4.35 4.94 5.20
C MET A 142 -4.47 6.37 4.66
N ALA A 143 -5.30 7.22 5.29
CA ALA A 143 -5.41 8.64 4.93
C ALA A 143 -4.05 9.35 5.01
N THR A 144 -3.28 9.08 6.05
CA THR A 144 -1.94 9.66 6.24
C THR A 144 -0.99 9.25 5.12
N CYS A 145 -0.99 7.97 4.71
CA CYS A 145 -0.20 7.51 3.57
C CYS A 145 -0.63 8.17 2.25
N ILE A 146 -1.94 8.31 2.01
CA ILE A 146 -2.47 8.97 0.81
C ILE A 146 -2.05 10.45 0.77
N PHE A 147 -2.15 11.18 1.88
CA PHE A 147 -1.73 12.58 1.93
C PHE A 147 -0.23 12.74 1.70
N TYR A 148 0.58 11.84 2.25
CA TYR A 148 2.01 11.77 1.97
C TYR A 148 2.29 11.59 0.47
N GLU A 149 1.65 10.61 -0.19
CA GLU A 149 1.79 10.35 -1.63
C GLU A 149 1.45 11.59 -2.46
N PHE A 150 0.29 12.21 -2.20
CA PHE A 150 -0.18 13.38 -2.93
C PHE A 150 0.71 14.59 -2.74
N LEU A 151 1.26 14.75 -1.53
CA LEU A 151 2.19 15.82 -1.23
C LEU A 151 3.49 15.67 -2.04
N LEU A 152 4.05 14.46 -2.09
CA LEU A 152 5.26 14.18 -2.86
C LEU A 152 4.99 14.29 -4.37
N ALA A 153 3.87 13.74 -4.85
CA ALA A 153 3.43 13.86 -6.23
C ALA A 153 3.24 15.32 -6.66
N SER A 154 2.74 16.19 -5.78
CA SER A 154 2.57 17.62 -6.08
C SER A 154 3.89 18.34 -6.37
N LYS A 155 4.97 17.90 -5.74
CA LYS A 155 6.32 18.47 -5.92
C LYS A 155 7.09 17.80 -7.05
N TRP A 156 6.88 16.50 -7.24
CA TRP A 156 7.55 15.69 -8.25
C TRP A 156 6.53 14.91 -9.10
N PRO A 157 5.74 15.60 -9.92
CA PRO A 157 4.63 15.00 -10.67
C PRO A 157 5.07 14.00 -11.74
N ARG A 158 6.35 13.93 -12.06
CA ARG A 158 6.92 12.96 -13.01
C ARG A 158 7.58 11.76 -12.32
N ASP A 159 7.60 11.74 -10.99
CA ASP A 159 8.15 10.62 -10.22
C ASP A 159 7.03 9.58 -10.06
N ASP A 160 7.14 8.48 -10.78
CA ASP A 160 6.16 7.39 -10.84
C ASP A 160 6.03 6.60 -9.54
N LYS A 161 6.92 6.83 -8.58
CA LYS A 161 6.81 6.26 -7.24
C LYS A 161 5.59 6.76 -6.47
N TYR A 162 5.11 7.98 -6.76
CA TYR A 162 4.02 8.60 -6.00
C TYR A 162 2.73 8.60 -6.79
N CYS A 163 1.65 8.19 -6.15
CA CYS A 163 0.35 8.16 -6.80
C CYS A 163 -0.31 9.55 -6.85
N HIS A 164 -1.05 9.78 -7.93
CA HIS A 164 -1.91 10.96 -8.11
C HIS A 164 -3.37 10.63 -7.84
N ASN A 165 -3.70 9.35 -7.86
CA ASN A 165 -5.04 8.84 -7.68
C ASN A 165 -5.01 7.72 -6.66
N ALA A 166 -5.86 7.78 -5.65
CA ALA A 166 -6.02 6.76 -4.63
C ALA A 166 -7.39 6.11 -4.78
N LEU A 167 -7.40 4.81 -5.06
CA LEU A 167 -8.60 4.00 -5.07
C LEU A 167 -8.68 3.23 -3.76
N VAL A 168 -9.69 3.54 -2.95
CA VAL A 168 -9.87 2.96 -1.62
C VAL A 168 -11.03 1.99 -1.64
N PHE A 169 -10.75 0.75 -1.28
CA PHE A 169 -11.74 -0.32 -1.24
C PHE A 169 -12.10 -0.73 0.17
N ALA A 170 -13.40 -0.99 0.36
CA ALA A 170 -13.93 -1.68 1.52
C ALA A 170 -14.58 -3.00 1.09
N PRO A 171 -14.44 -4.10 1.85
CA PRO A 171 -15.04 -5.38 1.51
C PRO A 171 -16.57 -5.34 1.55
N ASP A 172 -17.15 -4.54 2.45
CA ASP A 172 -18.60 -4.43 2.58
C ASP A 172 -19.10 -2.99 2.81
N LYS A 173 -20.42 -2.83 2.91
CA LYS A 173 -21.06 -1.51 3.12
C LYS A 173 -20.79 -0.93 4.51
N THR A 174 -20.57 -1.77 5.52
CA THR A 174 -20.33 -1.33 6.90
C THR A 174 -18.98 -0.68 7.00
N VAL A 175 -17.97 -1.29 6.37
CA VAL A 175 -16.59 -0.75 6.29
C VAL A 175 -16.57 0.51 5.43
N LEU A 176 -17.39 0.60 4.38
CA LEU A 176 -17.50 1.81 3.58
C LEU A 176 -17.92 3.03 4.39
N GLN A 177 -18.77 2.84 5.41
CA GLN A 177 -19.16 3.91 6.33
C GLN A 177 -17.93 4.42 7.13
N SER A 178 -17.03 3.53 7.56
CA SER A 178 -15.82 3.92 8.26
C SER A 178 -14.83 4.66 7.36
N LEU A 179 -14.83 4.36 6.06
CA LEU A 179 -13.98 5.07 5.09
C LEU A 179 -14.42 6.52 4.84
N LYS A 180 -15.64 6.90 5.22
CA LYS A 180 -16.06 8.31 5.23
C LYS A 180 -15.20 9.15 6.17
N GLU A 181 -14.60 8.52 7.18
CA GLU A 181 -13.64 9.17 8.06
C GLU A 181 -12.45 9.78 7.29
N ILE A 182 -12.01 9.17 6.19
CA ILE A 182 -10.93 9.72 5.33
C ILE A 182 -11.26 11.15 4.85
N VAL A 183 -12.54 11.39 4.52
CA VAL A 183 -13.00 12.70 4.00
C VAL A 183 -13.13 13.72 5.10
N THR A 184 -13.65 13.31 6.25
CA THR A 184 -13.93 14.19 7.38
C THR A 184 -12.73 14.37 8.29
N PHE A 185 -11.70 13.56 8.11
CA PHE A 185 -10.50 13.62 8.93
C PHE A 185 -9.78 14.96 8.76
N ASP A 186 -9.52 15.60 9.87
CA ASP A 186 -8.76 16.83 9.91
C ASP A 186 -7.28 16.58 9.54
N LYS A 187 -6.93 16.95 8.31
CA LYS A 187 -5.59 16.78 7.76
C LYS A 187 -4.51 17.44 8.61
N SER A 188 -4.84 18.54 9.32
CA SER A 188 -3.89 19.26 10.18
C SER A 188 -3.29 18.42 11.29
N LYS A 189 -3.93 17.29 11.63
CA LYS A 189 -3.42 16.34 12.63
C LYS A 189 -2.21 15.54 12.17
N VAL A 190 -2.05 15.36 10.84
CA VAL A 190 -0.99 14.51 10.28
C VAL A 190 -0.16 15.18 9.18
N VAL A 191 -0.60 16.31 8.68
CA VAL A 191 0.06 17.10 7.63
C VAL A 191 0.63 18.38 8.24
N PRO A 192 1.92 18.69 8.05
CA PRO A 192 2.49 19.96 8.50
C PRO A 192 1.72 21.15 7.94
N PRO A 193 1.49 22.21 8.74
CA PRO A 193 0.63 23.33 8.40
C PRO A 193 0.95 24.00 7.05
N GLU A 194 2.23 24.09 6.70
CA GLU A 194 2.68 24.70 5.44
C GLU A 194 2.25 23.94 4.19
N TYR A 195 1.82 22.67 4.32
CA TYR A 195 1.43 21.82 3.19
C TYR A 195 -0.09 21.62 3.07
N ILE A 196 -0.86 22.01 4.08
CA ILE A 196 -2.32 21.81 4.10
C ILE A 196 -2.99 22.50 2.92
N GLY A 197 -2.62 23.76 2.64
CA GLY A 197 -3.20 24.53 1.54
C GLY A 197 -3.00 23.89 0.16
N VAL A 198 -1.87 23.22 -0.06
CA VAL A 198 -1.59 22.51 -1.31
C VAL A 198 -2.54 21.31 -1.46
N LEU A 199 -2.75 20.55 -0.39
CA LEU A 199 -3.65 19.39 -0.41
C LEU A 199 -5.12 19.81 -0.54
N ASP A 200 -5.56 20.82 0.21
CA ASP A 200 -6.95 21.29 0.17
C ASP A 200 -7.34 21.86 -1.19
N ALA A 201 -6.42 22.55 -1.86
CA ALA A 201 -6.67 23.09 -3.19
C ALA A 201 -6.74 22.02 -4.28
N ASN A 202 -6.12 20.85 -4.07
CA ASN A 202 -5.90 19.87 -5.13
C ASN A 202 -6.60 18.53 -4.92
N ILE A 203 -7.00 18.17 -3.70
CA ILE A 203 -7.68 16.89 -3.46
C ILE A 203 -9.16 16.96 -3.82
N LYS A 204 -9.62 15.95 -4.56
CA LYS A 204 -11.05 15.68 -4.77
C LYS A 204 -11.39 14.29 -4.27
N VAL A 205 -12.55 14.18 -3.61
CA VAL A 205 -13.02 12.91 -3.07
C VAL A 205 -14.32 12.50 -3.76
N TYR A 206 -14.39 11.25 -4.17
CA TYR A 206 -15.53 10.66 -4.85
C TYR A 206 -15.98 9.41 -4.11
N PHE A 207 -17.28 9.35 -3.80
CA PHE A 207 -17.92 8.15 -3.29
C PHE A 207 -18.70 7.49 -4.40
N LEU A 208 -18.39 6.22 -4.69
CA LEU A 208 -19.09 5.45 -5.72
C LEU A 208 -20.34 4.72 -5.18
N GLU A 209 -20.85 5.12 -4.01
CA GLU A 209 -22.06 4.52 -3.44
C GLU A 209 -23.35 4.92 -4.16
N ASP A 210 -23.44 6.16 -4.58
CA ASP A 210 -24.67 6.70 -5.13
C ASP A 210 -24.81 6.35 -6.61
N SER A 211 -25.91 5.71 -6.94
CA SER A 211 -26.25 5.21 -8.27
C SER A 211 -26.32 6.27 -9.37
N GLY A 212 -26.13 7.54 -9.01
CA GLY A 212 -26.09 8.69 -9.92
C GLY A 212 -24.75 9.38 -10.06
N THR A 213 -23.75 9.05 -9.24
CA THR A 213 -22.47 9.74 -9.31
C THR A 213 -21.69 9.23 -10.53
N THR A 214 -21.81 9.98 -11.59
CA THR A 214 -21.02 9.75 -12.79
C THR A 214 -19.59 10.20 -12.51
N LEU A 215 -18.60 9.30 -12.70
CA LEU A 215 -17.18 9.67 -12.75
C LEU A 215 -16.86 10.63 -13.91
N ASN A 216 -17.87 11.33 -14.42
CA ASN A 216 -17.73 12.25 -15.55
C ASN A 216 -16.84 13.47 -15.25
N THR A 217 -16.50 13.69 -13.98
CA THR A 217 -15.74 14.84 -13.52
C THR A 217 -14.41 14.46 -12.89
N LEU A 218 -13.88 13.26 -13.14
CA LEU A 218 -12.49 12.98 -12.77
C LEU A 218 -11.59 13.95 -13.50
N ASP A 219 -11.08 14.90 -12.74
CA ASP A 219 -10.19 15.94 -13.24
C ASP A 219 -8.75 15.42 -13.15
N GLY A 220 -8.15 15.13 -14.30
CA GLY A 220 -6.75 14.66 -14.37
C GLY A 220 -5.73 15.70 -13.86
N SER A 221 -6.15 16.94 -13.61
CA SER A 221 -5.33 17.97 -12.98
C SER A 221 -5.35 17.93 -11.45
N LYS A 222 -6.17 17.06 -10.84
CA LYS A 222 -6.37 16.96 -9.40
C LYS A 222 -5.93 15.60 -8.86
N TYR A 223 -5.70 15.56 -7.55
CA TYR A 223 -5.44 14.32 -6.80
C TYR A 223 -6.78 13.73 -6.36
N ASN A 224 -7.11 12.56 -6.86
CA ASN A 224 -8.41 11.97 -6.64
C ASN A 224 -8.33 10.88 -5.57
N ILE A 225 -9.23 10.94 -4.58
CA ILE A 225 -9.52 9.84 -3.66
C ILE A 225 -10.86 9.26 -4.06
N ILE A 226 -10.87 8.03 -4.52
CA ILE A 226 -12.06 7.34 -5.01
C ILE A 226 -12.38 6.22 -4.02
N ILE A 227 -13.50 6.32 -3.34
CA ILE A 227 -13.92 5.36 -2.32
C ILE A 227 -15.05 4.50 -2.89
N SER A 228 -14.85 3.19 -2.88
CA SER A 228 -15.81 2.21 -3.40
C SER A 228 -15.88 0.96 -2.53
N ASN A 229 -16.93 0.18 -2.66
CA ASN A 229 -16.94 -1.18 -2.18
C ASN A 229 -16.68 -2.16 -3.34
N THR A 230 -16.08 -3.29 -3.02
CA THR A 230 -15.76 -4.34 -4.00
C THR A 230 -17.01 -4.85 -4.71
N GLN A 231 -18.15 -4.96 -4.01
CA GLN A 231 -19.41 -5.45 -4.55
C GLN A 231 -19.96 -4.62 -5.72
N LYS A 232 -19.71 -3.31 -5.75
CA LYS A 232 -20.22 -2.44 -6.83
C LYS A 232 -19.42 -2.50 -8.12
N ILE A 233 -18.18 -2.92 -8.03
CA ILE A 233 -17.32 -3.18 -9.19
C ILE A 233 -17.55 -4.61 -9.69
N ILE A 234 -17.81 -5.55 -8.77
CA ILE A 234 -17.93 -7.00 -9.02
C ILE A 234 -19.36 -7.46 -9.36
N LEU A 235 -20.40 -6.83 -8.80
CA LEU A 235 -21.76 -7.40 -8.77
C LEU A 235 -22.48 -7.51 -10.12
N LYS A 236 -21.99 -6.93 -11.20
CA LYS A 236 -22.65 -7.08 -12.51
C LYS A 236 -22.14 -8.26 -13.33
N ALA A 237 -21.01 -8.86 -12.96
CA ALA A 237 -20.53 -10.09 -13.60
C ALA A 237 -21.30 -11.36 -13.15
N GLN A 238 -21.98 -11.32 -12.00
CA GLN A 238 -22.67 -12.50 -11.44
C GLN A 238 -24.05 -12.82 -12.04
N HIS A 239 -24.59 -12.00 -12.93
CA HIS A 239 -25.91 -12.24 -13.52
C HIS A 239 -25.90 -13.00 -14.87
N LYS A 240 -24.76 -13.46 -15.33
CA LYS A 240 -24.70 -14.47 -16.40
C LYS A 240 -24.42 -15.85 -15.80
N GLU A 241 -25.24 -16.83 -16.22
CA GLU A 241 -25.18 -18.24 -15.80
C GLU A 241 -23.74 -18.74 -15.67
N LYS A 242 -23.44 -19.34 -14.50
CA LYS A 242 -22.15 -19.96 -14.22
C LYS A 242 -21.76 -20.90 -15.36
N SER A 243 -20.74 -20.55 -16.08
CA SER A 243 -20.17 -21.39 -17.13
C SER A 243 -19.69 -22.71 -16.48
N SER A 244 -19.69 -23.79 -17.26
CA SER A 244 -19.24 -25.12 -16.81
C SER A 244 -17.81 -25.13 -16.30
N VAL A 245 -17.04 -24.10 -16.61
CA VAL A 245 -15.63 -23.90 -16.18
C VAL A 245 -15.57 -23.40 -14.73
N ASP A 246 -16.51 -22.55 -14.29
CA ASP A 246 -16.54 -22.04 -12.92
C ASP A 246 -16.82 -23.12 -11.86
N LYS A 247 -17.47 -24.23 -12.28
CA LYS A 247 -17.71 -25.37 -11.39
C LYS A 247 -16.46 -26.22 -11.13
N LEU A 248 -15.48 -26.16 -12.02
CA LEU A 248 -14.20 -26.90 -11.90
C LEU A 248 -13.18 -26.22 -11.01
N PHE A 249 -13.29 -24.89 -10.81
CA PHE A 249 -12.36 -24.11 -9.99
C PHE A 249 -12.86 -23.79 -8.58
N SER A 250 -14.13 -24.16 -8.24
CA SER A 250 -14.71 -23.88 -6.92
C SER A 250 -14.20 -24.78 -5.78
N ASP A 251 -13.39 -25.79 -6.07
CA ASP A 251 -12.93 -26.78 -5.08
C ASP A 251 -11.43 -26.66 -4.69
N GLN A 252 -10.74 -25.59 -5.05
CA GLN A 252 -9.33 -25.44 -4.67
C GLN A 252 -9.01 -24.08 -4.09
N VAL A 253 -8.66 -24.12 -2.82
CA VAL A 253 -7.76 -23.23 -2.04
C VAL A 253 -8.43 -22.04 -1.34
N PRO A 254 -8.52 -22.05 0.00
CA PRO A 254 -8.76 -20.85 0.80
C PRO A 254 -7.46 -20.03 0.83
N GLY A 255 -7.46 -18.85 0.22
CA GLY A 255 -6.33 -17.93 0.27
C GLY A 255 -6.03 -17.14 -0.98
N GLN A 256 -6.86 -17.20 -2.01
CA GLN A 256 -6.75 -16.30 -3.16
C GLN A 256 -7.12 -14.89 -2.74
N SER A 257 -6.20 -13.94 -2.95
CA SER A 257 -6.33 -12.58 -2.48
C SER A 257 -7.51 -11.86 -3.15
N VAL A 258 -8.20 -11.03 -2.41
CA VAL A 258 -9.24 -10.11 -2.91
C VAL A 258 -8.72 -9.28 -4.11
N LEU A 259 -7.40 -9.07 -4.19
CA LEU A 259 -6.72 -8.42 -5.30
C LEU A 259 -6.71 -9.25 -6.58
N ASP A 260 -6.47 -10.58 -6.47
CA ASP A 260 -6.52 -11.49 -7.64
C ASP A 260 -7.95 -11.57 -8.19
N ASP A 261 -8.95 -11.59 -7.31
CA ASP A 261 -10.35 -11.53 -7.71
C ASP A 261 -10.69 -10.20 -8.38
N VAL A 262 -10.22 -9.08 -7.85
CA VAL A 262 -10.44 -7.75 -8.44
C VAL A 262 -9.73 -7.63 -9.79
N LEU A 263 -8.48 -8.06 -9.92
CA LEU A 263 -7.71 -7.98 -11.17
C LEU A 263 -8.17 -9.00 -12.19
N GLY A 264 -8.49 -10.22 -11.79
CA GLY A 264 -9.08 -11.24 -12.65
C GLY A 264 -10.42 -10.80 -13.23
N ILE A 265 -11.27 -10.19 -12.40
CA ILE A 265 -12.56 -9.63 -12.80
C ILE A 265 -12.37 -8.40 -13.70
N LEU A 266 -11.35 -7.58 -13.45
CA LEU A 266 -11.00 -6.44 -14.29
C LEU A 266 -10.60 -6.87 -15.71
N GLN A 267 -9.93 -8.02 -15.87
CA GLN A 267 -9.61 -8.61 -17.17
C GLN A 267 -10.83 -9.23 -17.86
N GLU A 268 -11.74 -9.88 -17.11
CA GLU A 268 -12.96 -10.47 -17.68
C GLU A 268 -14.02 -9.43 -18.07
N ILE A 269 -14.13 -8.32 -17.35
CA ILE A 269 -15.07 -7.21 -17.66
C ILE A 269 -14.68 -6.51 -18.96
N SER A 270 -13.41 -6.51 -19.32
CA SER A 270 -12.92 -5.99 -20.61
C SER A 270 -13.61 -6.64 -21.82
N ASN A 271 -14.24 -7.78 -21.64
CA ASN A 271 -14.86 -8.57 -22.72
C ASN A 271 -16.40 -8.60 -22.74
N ASN A 272 -17.10 -7.88 -21.86
CA ASN A 272 -18.57 -7.95 -21.78
C ASN A 272 -19.28 -6.59 -21.77
N ASP A 273 -20.29 -6.49 -22.67
CA ASP A 273 -21.15 -5.35 -23.03
C ASP A 273 -22.12 -4.80 -21.97
N ASP A 274 -21.71 -4.53 -20.76
CA ASP A 274 -22.57 -3.84 -19.77
C ASP A 274 -22.16 -2.36 -19.63
N LEU A 275 -22.82 -1.49 -20.41
CA LEU A 275 -22.42 -0.11 -20.71
C LEU A 275 -22.05 0.78 -19.50
N MET A 276 -22.72 0.67 -18.37
CA MET A 276 -22.47 1.60 -17.25
C MET A 276 -21.32 1.18 -16.34
N SER A 277 -21.11 -0.12 -16.11
CA SER A 277 -19.98 -0.63 -15.36
C SER A 277 -18.69 -0.43 -16.13
N ASN A 278 -18.74 -0.66 -17.44
CA ASN A 278 -17.64 -0.48 -18.37
C ASN A 278 -17.18 0.99 -18.44
N GLN A 279 -18.10 1.95 -18.43
CA GLN A 279 -17.73 3.38 -18.45
C GLN A 279 -17.03 3.83 -17.17
N ARG A 280 -17.45 3.33 -15.99
CA ARG A 280 -16.77 3.65 -14.72
C ARG A 280 -15.37 3.03 -14.67
N PHE A 281 -15.29 1.76 -15.04
CA PHE A 281 -14.04 1.03 -15.12
C PHE A 281 -13.09 1.66 -16.14
N GLU A 282 -13.55 1.91 -17.35
CA GLU A 282 -12.75 2.55 -18.41
C GLU A 282 -12.20 3.92 -17.98
N LYS A 283 -12.94 4.68 -17.20
CA LYS A 283 -12.44 5.94 -16.63
C LYS A 283 -11.40 5.73 -15.55
N LEU A 284 -11.55 4.71 -14.69
CA LEU A 284 -10.55 4.36 -13.69
C LEU A 284 -9.25 3.86 -14.33
N THR A 285 -9.33 3.03 -15.36
CA THR A 285 -8.15 2.52 -16.08
C THR A 285 -7.39 3.58 -16.86
N ARG A 286 -8.02 4.70 -17.18
CA ARG A 286 -7.36 5.86 -17.81
C ARG A 286 -6.58 6.72 -16.82
N LEU A 287 -6.79 6.54 -15.53
CA LEU A 287 -6.03 7.27 -14.51
C LEU A 287 -4.62 6.71 -14.41
N SER A 288 -3.63 7.55 -14.59
CA SER A 288 -2.23 7.19 -14.38
C SER A 288 -1.87 7.26 -12.89
N GLN A 289 -0.78 6.61 -12.51
CA GLN A 289 -0.19 6.68 -11.16
C GLN A 289 -1.23 6.44 -10.06
N MET A 290 -1.91 5.28 -10.13
CA MET A 290 -2.94 4.88 -9.19
C MET A 290 -2.34 4.08 -8.02
N GLY A 291 -2.66 4.49 -6.79
CA GLY A 291 -2.47 3.71 -5.58
C GLY A 291 -3.78 3.01 -5.19
N ILE A 292 -3.72 1.70 -4.92
CA ILE A 292 -4.89 0.94 -4.47
C ILE A 292 -4.72 0.65 -2.98
N TYR A 293 -5.71 1.01 -2.19
CA TYR A 293 -5.74 0.85 -0.75
C TYR A 293 -6.93 -0.03 -0.37
N VAL A 294 -6.65 -1.15 0.28
CA VAL A 294 -7.69 -2.10 0.69
C VAL A 294 -7.73 -2.13 2.22
N ASP A 295 -8.89 -1.79 2.80
CA ASP A 295 -9.12 -1.97 4.23
C ASP A 295 -9.63 -3.39 4.49
N GLU A 296 -9.19 -4.00 5.61
CA GLU A 296 -9.55 -5.36 6.00
C GLU A 296 -9.29 -6.43 4.91
N ALA A 297 -8.11 -6.38 4.29
CA ALA A 297 -7.64 -7.43 3.40
C ALA A 297 -7.34 -8.71 4.21
N HIS A 298 -8.29 -9.62 4.25
CA HIS A 298 -8.19 -10.93 4.93
C HIS A 298 -8.02 -12.04 3.91
#